data_35730cb36a8efbe8da35554b98c78de1
#
_entry.id   35730cb36a8efbe8da35554b98c78de1
#
_cell.length_a   1.000
_cell.length_b   1.000
_cell.length_c   1.000
_cell.angle_alpha   90.00
_cell.angle_beta   90.00
_cell.angle_gamma   90.00
#
_symmetry.space_group_name_H-M   'P 1'
#
loop_
_entity.id
_entity.type
_entity.pdbx_description
1 polymer ?
#
loop_
_entity_poly.entity_id
_entity_poly.type
_entity_poly.pdbx_seq_one_letter_code
_entity_poly.pdbx_strand_id
1 'polypeptide(L)'
;MTAPAPSTACASAAPDLLTAALAYASAGVPVVPLFHPAGPGRCSCAQGPECRRPGKHPRCRGGLTGASTDPATVAEWWRIWPAANIGGLTGHVFDVCDVDGPDGVAAVTPLLGACHGRAPLVRTGSGGWHLLFQPTGLGNPVRFLPGTDWRGIGGYVVLPPSLHASGTRYAVIRRGELTAVPAALLAALTPPAPAPPGARAHTPVARLSGYGPAALDREADTVASTREGRNNALNRAAFNLGQLIAAGQLTEAEVADRLTAAALDAGLTEREAARAIASGLTAGQRHPRTARTTGRAA
;
A
#
# COMPACT_ATOMS: atom_id res chain seq x y z
N MET A 1 56.49 28.31 -2.82
CA MET A 1 55.77 27.06 -3.13
C MET A 1 54.31 27.28 -2.75
N THR A 2 53.48 27.62 -3.73
CA THR A 2 52.07 27.92 -3.56
C THR A 2 51.27 26.61 -3.65
N ALA A 3 50.47 26.29 -2.61
CA ALA A 3 49.61 25.12 -2.59
C ALA A 3 48.50 25.25 -3.66
N PRO A 4 48.13 24.15 -4.36
CA PRO A 4 47.06 24.21 -5.33
C PRO A 4 45.72 24.35 -4.62
N ALA A 5 44.83 25.20 -5.19
CA ALA A 5 43.48 25.40 -4.74
C ALA A 5 42.65 24.11 -4.81
N PRO A 6 41.67 23.91 -3.91
CA PRO A 6 40.84 22.73 -3.94
C PRO A 6 39.98 22.73 -5.21
N SER A 7 40.07 21.60 -5.93
CA SER A 7 39.24 21.31 -7.09
C SER A 7 37.76 21.50 -6.77
N THR A 8 37.08 22.33 -7.56
CA THR A 8 35.62 22.52 -7.58
C THR A 8 34.98 21.16 -7.75
N ALA A 9 34.30 20.70 -6.69
CA ALA A 9 33.44 19.52 -6.76
C ALA A 9 32.42 19.69 -7.89
N CYS A 10 32.47 18.79 -8.85
CA CYS A 10 31.53 18.70 -9.95
C CYS A 10 30.12 18.70 -9.34
N ALA A 11 29.36 19.77 -9.53
CA ALA A 11 27.95 19.83 -9.15
C ALA A 11 27.24 18.70 -9.91
N SER A 12 26.88 17.64 -9.20
CA SER A 12 26.12 16.53 -9.75
C SER A 12 24.86 17.09 -10.38
N ALA A 13 24.74 16.95 -11.71
CA ALA A 13 23.53 17.33 -12.42
C ALA A 13 22.31 16.71 -11.73
N ALA A 14 21.20 17.46 -11.65
CA ALA A 14 19.96 16.95 -11.06
C ALA A 14 19.62 15.61 -11.73
N PRO A 15 19.32 14.56 -10.95
CA PRO A 15 19.09 13.25 -11.54
C PRO A 15 17.90 13.29 -12.50
N ASP A 16 18.10 12.79 -13.70
CA ASP A 16 17.08 12.75 -14.73
C ASP A 16 15.99 11.71 -14.39
N LEU A 17 14.79 12.21 -14.10
CA LEU A 17 13.64 11.38 -13.72
C LEU A 17 13.16 10.50 -14.88
N LEU A 18 13.27 10.99 -16.15
CA LEU A 18 12.93 10.20 -17.34
C LEU A 18 13.88 9.00 -17.49
N THR A 19 15.18 9.24 -17.45
CA THR A 19 16.18 8.16 -17.56
C THR A 19 16.00 7.13 -16.44
N ALA A 20 15.72 7.56 -15.22
CA ALA A 20 15.46 6.65 -14.12
C ALA A 20 14.16 5.86 -14.32
N ALA A 21 13.07 6.49 -14.75
CA ALA A 21 11.80 5.81 -15.00
C ALA A 21 11.92 4.76 -16.11
N LEU A 22 12.61 5.09 -17.19
CA LEU A 22 12.91 4.15 -18.28
C LEU A 22 13.77 2.98 -17.82
N ALA A 23 14.77 3.23 -16.96
CA ALA A 23 15.60 2.16 -16.38
C ALA A 23 14.80 1.21 -15.51
N TYR A 24 13.86 1.72 -14.70
CA TYR A 24 12.94 0.86 -13.93
C TYR A 24 12.02 0.06 -14.83
N ALA A 25 11.42 0.69 -15.83
CA ALA A 25 10.55 0.02 -16.80
C ALA A 25 11.28 -1.10 -17.55
N SER A 26 12.52 -0.85 -18.02
CA SER A 26 13.35 -1.85 -18.70
C SER A 26 13.77 -3.02 -17.77
N ALA A 27 13.84 -2.78 -16.46
CA ALA A 27 14.03 -3.82 -15.45
C ALA A 27 12.72 -4.58 -15.11
N GLY A 28 11.63 -4.35 -15.85
CA GLY A 28 10.35 -5.01 -15.66
C GLY A 28 9.48 -4.44 -14.54
N VAL A 29 9.88 -3.33 -13.91
CA VAL A 29 9.08 -2.67 -12.86
C VAL A 29 8.02 -1.80 -13.52
N PRO A 30 6.71 -2.10 -13.38
CA PRO A 30 5.68 -1.21 -13.89
C PRO A 30 5.74 0.13 -13.15
N VAL A 31 5.95 1.23 -13.89
CA VAL A 31 6.05 2.58 -13.33
C VAL A 31 4.80 3.40 -13.58
N VAL A 32 4.55 4.38 -12.74
CA VAL A 32 3.47 5.35 -12.87
C VAL A 32 3.97 6.74 -12.47
N PRO A 33 3.65 7.81 -13.20
CA PRO A 33 4.00 9.16 -12.79
C PRO A 33 3.17 9.55 -11.57
N LEU A 34 3.84 10.07 -10.54
CA LEU A 34 3.21 10.63 -9.36
C LEU A 34 3.26 12.16 -9.42
N PHE A 35 2.31 12.81 -8.76
CA PHE A 35 2.45 14.23 -8.47
C PHE A 35 3.75 14.46 -7.69
N HIS A 36 4.35 15.63 -7.83
CA HIS A 36 5.60 15.99 -7.15
C HIS A 36 5.34 17.11 -6.12
N PRO A 37 6.21 17.29 -5.12
CA PRO A 37 6.19 18.45 -4.27
C PRO A 37 6.47 19.72 -5.08
N ALA A 38 5.62 20.72 -4.96
CA ALA A 38 5.71 22.00 -5.67
C ALA A 38 6.18 23.14 -4.76
N GLY A 39 7.04 22.83 -3.81
CA GLY A 39 7.53 23.73 -2.77
C GLY A 39 7.15 23.23 -1.37
N PRO A 40 7.60 23.94 -0.29
CA PRO A 40 7.31 23.55 1.08
C PRO A 40 5.80 23.40 1.32
N GLY A 41 5.38 22.24 1.83
CA GLY A 41 4.00 21.96 2.16
C GLY A 41 3.01 21.90 0.98
N ARG A 42 3.46 21.95 -0.27
CA ARG A 42 2.60 21.99 -1.46
C ARG A 42 2.80 20.78 -2.35
N CYS A 43 1.70 20.29 -2.92
CA CYS A 43 1.70 19.29 -3.97
C CYS A 43 1.38 19.94 -5.33
N SER A 44 1.90 19.38 -6.41
CA SER A 44 1.56 19.78 -7.78
C SER A 44 0.17 19.35 -8.25
N CYS A 45 -0.62 18.67 -7.41
CA CYS A 45 -2.02 18.34 -7.68
C CYS A 45 -2.96 19.52 -7.41
N ALA A 46 -4.22 19.40 -7.82
CA ALA A 46 -5.22 20.44 -7.64
C ALA A 46 -5.47 20.84 -6.17
N GLN A 47 -5.21 19.93 -5.21
CA GLN A 47 -5.36 20.24 -3.78
C GLN A 47 -4.24 21.14 -3.23
N GLY A 48 -3.11 21.23 -3.95
CA GLY A 48 -2.01 22.12 -3.55
C GLY A 48 -1.52 21.89 -2.12
N PRO A 49 -1.67 22.90 -1.22
CA PRO A 49 -1.26 22.79 0.18
C PRO A 49 -2.14 21.86 1.02
N GLU A 50 -3.36 21.59 0.62
CA GLU A 50 -4.29 20.72 1.34
C GLU A 50 -4.07 19.23 1.04
N CYS A 51 -3.17 18.91 0.12
CA CYS A 51 -2.88 17.55 -0.25
C CYS A 51 -2.26 16.77 0.91
N ARG A 52 -2.95 15.72 1.36
CA ARG A 52 -2.49 14.86 2.47
C ARG A 52 -1.31 13.95 2.12
N ARG A 53 -0.98 13.79 0.83
CA ARG A 53 0.09 12.92 0.33
C ARG A 53 0.93 13.61 -0.74
N PRO A 54 1.54 14.77 -0.45
CA PRO A 54 2.28 15.52 -1.44
C PRO A 54 3.45 14.68 -2.01
N GLY A 55 3.48 14.57 -3.33
CA GLY A 55 4.52 13.82 -4.03
C GLY A 55 4.39 12.30 -4.04
N LYS A 56 3.33 11.75 -3.47
CA LYS A 56 3.19 10.29 -3.25
C LYS A 56 1.94 9.66 -3.88
N HIS A 57 1.18 10.36 -4.71
CA HIS A 57 -0.03 9.78 -5.30
C HIS A 57 -0.03 9.85 -6.83
N PRO A 58 -0.64 8.85 -7.53
CA PRO A 58 -0.64 8.77 -8.97
C PRO A 58 -1.25 10.00 -9.65
N ARG A 59 -0.67 10.36 -10.80
CA ARG A 59 -1.11 11.48 -11.64
C ARG A 59 -2.01 11.04 -12.79
N CYS A 60 -1.89 9.78 -13.22
CA CYS A 60 -2.68 9.21 -14.30
C CYS A 60 -4.11 8.91 -13.85
N ARG A 61 -5.09 9.05 -14.76
CA ARG A 61 -6.51 8.74 -14.53
C ARG A 61 -6.74 7.31 -14.05
N GLY A 62 -5.99 6.33 -14.55
CA GLY A 62 -6.07 4.93 -14.14
C GLY A 62 -5.45 4.63 -12.76
N GLY A 63 -4.85 5.64 -12.10
CA GLY A 63 -4.10 5.38 -10.87
C GLY A 63 -3.05 4.30 -11.06
N LEU A 64 -2.98 3.31 -10.16
CA LEU A 64 -2.00 2.23 -10.25
C LEU A 64 -2.29 1.23 -11.39
N THR A 65 -3.54 1.10 -11.82
CA THR A 65 -3.89 0.18 -12.91
C THR A 65 -3.37 0.66 -14.28
N GLY A 66 -3.01 1.93 -14.36
CA GLY A 66 -2.39 2.53 -15.55
C GLY A 66 -0.86 2.41 -15.60
N ALA A 67 -0.22 1.77 -14.60
CA ALA A 67 1.24 1.61 -14.61
C ALA A 67 1.73 0.79 -15.81
N SER A 68 2.90 1.14 -16.33
CA SER A 68 3.42 0.55 -17.57
C SER A 68 4.92 0.23 -17.48
N THR A 69 5.34 -0.77 -18.23
CA THR A 69 6.73 -1.07 -18.55
C THR A 69 7.08 -0.68 -20.01
N ASP A 70 6.09 -0.21 -20.77
CA ASP A 70 6.31 0.20 -22.17
C ASP A 70 7.12 1.51 -22.23
N PRO A 71 8.31 1.51 -22.87
CA PRO A 71 9.17 2.68 -22.90
C PRO A 71 8.54 3.89 -23.58
N ALA A 72 7.70 3.69 -24.61
CA ALA A 72 7.06 4.78 -25.32
C ALA A 72 6.03 5.49 -24.43
N THR A 73 5.21 4.72 -23.72
CA THR A 73 4.26 5.23 -22.74
C THR A 73 4.97 5.97 -21.59
N VAL A 74 6.06 5.41 -21.07
CA VAL A 74 6.85 6.03 -20.00
C VAL A 74 7.48 7.33 -20.48
N ALA A 75 8.12 7.34 -21.65
CA ALA A 75 8.72 8.55 -22.23
C ALA A 75 7.70 9.67 -22.42
N GLU A 76 6.51 9.33 -22.92
CA GLU A 76 5.44 10.30 -23.12
C GLU A 76 4.97 10.94 -21.79
N TRP A 77 4.87 10.16 -20.70
CA TRP A 77 4.51 10.71 -19.40
C TRP A 77 5.51 11.74 -18.89
N TRP A 78 6.82 11.45 -18.98
CA TRP A 78 7.84 12.40 -18.51
C TRP A 78 8.07 13.54 -19.51
N ARG A 79 7.71 13.38 -20.78
CA ARG A 79 7.62 14.50 -21.74
C ARG A 79 6.53 15.50 -21.31
N ILE A 80 5.36 15.02 -20.89
CA ILE A 80 4.25 15.86 -20.42
C ILE A 80 4.52 16.40 -19.00
N TRP A 81 5.12 15.59 -18.14
CA TRP A 81 5.33 15.89 -16.72
C TRP A 81 6.79 15.68 -16.29
N PRO A 82 7.73 16.52 -16.73
CA PRO A 82 9.17 16.30 -16.50
C PRO A 82 9.57 16.21 -15.02
N ALA A 83 8.82 16.88 -14.15
CA ALA A 83 9.06 16.88 -12.70
C ALA A 83 8.28 15.80 -11.93
N ALA A 84 7.52 14.92 -12.62
CA ALA A 84 6.75 13.87 -11.95
C ALA A 84 7.66 12.93 -11.17
N ASN A 85 7.29 12.64 -9.92
CA ASN A 85 7.91 11.57 -9.15
C ASN A 85 7.60 10.20 -9.78
N ILE A 86 8.44 9.21 -9.49
CA ILE A 86 8.33 7.85 -10.02
C ILE A 86 7.68 6.96 -8.98
N GLY A 87 6.50 6.43 -9.27
CA GLY A 87 5.92 5.32 -8.53
C GLY A 87 6.29 4.01 -9.20
N GLY A 88 6.77 3.03 -8.43
CA GLY A 88 7.00 1.67 -8.91
C GLY A 88 6.07 0.69 -8.24
N LEU A 89 5.35 -0.13 -9.02
CA LEU A 89 4.47 -1.14 -8.48
C LEU A 89 5.27 -2.25 -7.82
N THR A 90 4.78 -2.68 -6.66
CA THR A 90 5.32 -3.83 -5.91
C THR A 90 4.53 -5.11 -6.21
N GLY A 91 5.06 -6.26 -5.83
CA GLY A 91 4.44 -7.56 -6.09
C GLY A 91 4.72 -8.14 -7.48
N HIS A 92 5.50 -7.46 -8.31
CA HIS A 92 5.88 -7.92 -9.66
C HIS A 92 7.36 -8.35 -9.71
N VAL A 93 8.26 -7.39 -9.55
CA VAL A 93 9.72 -7.60 -9.57
C VAL A 93 10.26 -7.68 -8.15
N PHE A 94 9.71 -6.88 -7.25
CA PHE A 94 10.09 -6.82 -5.84
C PHE A 94 8.90 -6.53 -4.94
N ASP A 95 9.05 -6.93 -3.68
CA ASP A 95 8.27 -6.43 -2.56
C ASP A 95 9.13 -5.49 -1.72
N VAL A 96 8.51 -4.68 -0.88
CA VAL A 96 9.20 -3.70 -0.03
C VAL A 96 8.75 -3.81 1.42
N CYS A 97 9.71 -3.93 2.32
CA CYS A 97 9.52 -3.60 3.72
C CYS A 97 9.82 -2.10 3.89
N ASP A 98 8.78 -1.32 4.11
CA ASP A 98 8.83 0.13 4.34
C ASP A 98 8.98 0.37 5.84
N VAL A 99 10.10 0.97 6.24
CA VAL A 99 10.52 1.10 7.64
C VAL A 99 10.63 2.56 8.00
N ASP A 100 9.80 3.01 8.92
CA ASP A 100 9.75 4.39 9.39
C ASP A 100 10.25 4.52 10.84
N GLY A 101 11.13 5.48 11.04
CA GLY A 101 11.62 5.87 12.36
C GLY A 101 12.49 4.82 13.08
N PRO A 102 13.00 5.15 14.27
CA PRO A 102 13.86 4.28 15.04
C PRO A 102 13.16 3.02 15.54
N ASP A 103 11.87 3.11 15.88
CA ASP A 103 11.09 1.95 16.35
C ASP A 103 10.94 0.90 15.25
N GLY A 104 10.71 1.33 13.99
CA GLY A 104 10.66 0.43 12.85
C GLY A 104 12.01 -0.25 12.60
N VAL A 105 13.10 0.49 12.68
CA VAL A 105 14.46 -0.07 12.56
C VAL A 105 14.72 -1.10 13.66
N ALA A 106 14.40 -0.77 14.91
CA ALA A 106 14.57 -1.69 16.04
C ALA A 106 13.73 -2.97 15.90
N ALA A 107 12.49 -2.83 15.40
CA ALA A 107 11.59 -3.96 15.23
C ALA A 107 11.99 -4.90 14.09
N VAL A 108 12.48 -4.38 12.96
CA VAL A 108 12.79 -5.19 11.78
C VAL A 108 14.20 -5.78 11.80
N THR A 109 15.18 -5.08 12.37
CA THR A 109 16.61 -5.47 12.32
C THR A 109 16.86 -6.91 12.81
N PRO A 110 16.32 -7.37 13.95
CA PRO A 110 16.55 -8.74 14.44
C PRO A 110 15.94 -9.81 13.53
N LEU A 111 14.98 -9.45 12.67
CA LEU A 111 14.30 -10.39 11.77
C LEU A 111 15.00 -10.53 10.42
N LEU A 112 15.96 -9.67 10.10
CA LEU A 112 16.65 -9.67 8.81
C LEU A 112 17.67 -10.82 8.67
N GLY A 113 18.22 -11.34 9.78
CA GLY A 113 19.19 -12.43 9.75
C GLY A 113 20.32 -12.18 8.75
N ALA A 114 20.61 -13.16 7.88
CA ALA A 114 21.66 -13.06 6.85
C ALA A 114 21.41 -11.98 5.77
N CYS A 115 20.18 -11.46 5.64
CA CYS A 115 19.84 -10.37 4.72
C CYS A 115 20.24 -9.00 5.28
N HIS A 116 20.58 -8.93 6.58
CA HIS A 116 21.09 -7.69 7.17
C HIS A 116 22.38 -7.27 6.46
N GLY A 117 22.43 -6.04 5.95
CA GLY A 117 23.57 -5.55 5.19
C GLY A 117 23.68 -6.05 3.73
N ARG A 118 22.79 -6.92 3.24
CA ARG A 118 22.83 -7.48 1.87
C ARG A 118 21.64 -7.06 1.00
N ALA A 119 20.42 -7.03 1.54
CA ALA A 119 19.24 -6.63 0.79
C ALA A 119 19.40 -5.22 0.18
N PRO A 120 18.95 -4.98 -1.06
CA PRO A 120 18.93 -3.65 -1.65
C PRO A 120 18.20 -2.67 -0.74
N LEU A 121 18.75 -1.47 -0.59
CA LEU A 121 18.29 -0.49 0.39
C LEU A 121 18.16 0.88 -0.24
N VAL A 122 17.00 1.49 -0.05
CA VAL A 122 16.69 2.86 -0.45
C VAL A 122 16.41 3.67 0.82
N ARG A 123 17.01 4.86 0.91
CA ARG A 123 16.63 5.85 1.92
C ARG A 123 15.46 6.65 1.40
N THR A 124 14.39 6.73 2.17
CA THR A 124 13.23 7.56 1.84
C THR A 124 13.51 9.04 2.12
N GLY A 125 12.77 9.92 1.47
CA GLY A 125 12.94 11.35 1.70
C GLY A 125 12.46 11.82 3.08
N SER A 126 11.69 11.00 3.80
CA SER A 126 11.30 11.22 5.21
C SER A 126 12.37 10.77 6.21
N GLY A 127 13.43 10.10 5.76
CA GLY A 127 14.48 9.56 6.61
C GLY A 127 14.30 8.09 6.98
N GLY A 128 13.23 7.44 6.52
CA GLY A 128 13.01 6.00 6.64
C GLY A 128 13.74 5.19 5.57
N TRP A 129 13.37 3.90 5.43
CA TRP A 129 14.05 2.95 4.60
C TRP A 129 13.08 2.04 3.84
N HIS A 130 13.38 1.76 2.58
CA HIS A 130 12.79 0.65 1.84
C HIS A 130 13.84 -0.47 1.72
N LEU A 131 13.56 -1.63 2.29
CA LEU A 131 14.30 -2.87 2.03
C LEU A 131 13.55 -3.64 0.95
N LEU A 132 14.27 -4.02 -0.12
CA LEU A 132 13.66 -4.71 -1.26
C LEU A 132 13.94 -6.21 -1.18
N PHE A 133 12.91 -7.00 -1.47
CA PHE A 133 12.95 -8.47 -1.45
C PHE A 133 12.32 -9.03 -2.72
N GLN A 134 12.54 -10.32 -2.98
CA GLN A 134 11.79 -11.06 -3.99
C GLN A 134 10.29 -11.04 -3.67
N PRO A 135 9.41 -11.05 -4.70
CA PRO A 135 7.97 -11.07 -4.50
C PRO A 135 7.50 -12.27 -3.66
N THR A 136 6.67 -12.00 -2.66
CA THR A 136 6.15 -13.03 -1.74
C THR A 136 4.77 -13.54 -2.12
N GLY A 137 4.07 -12.85 -3.01
CA GLY A 137 2.65 -13.09 -3.27
C GLY A 137 1.71 -12.45 -2.22
N LEU A 138 2.25 -11.82 -1.18
CA LEU A 138 1.43 -11.14 -0.17
C LEU A 138 0.91 -9.79 -0.69
N GLY A 139 -0.19 -9.32 -0.09
CA GLY A 139 -0.73 -7.97 -0.30
C GLY A 139 0.07 -6.90 0.45
N ASN A 140 -0.64 -5.94 1.05
CA ASN A 140 -0.06 -4.76 1.68
C ASN A 140 -0.40 -4.68 3.18
N PRO A 141 0.05 -5.61 4.04
CA PRO A 141 -0.09 -5.48 5.48
C PRO A 141 0.53 -4.18 5.97
N VAL A 142 -0.26 -3.37 6.69
CA VAL A 142 0.20 -2.12 7.28
C VAL A 142 0.45 -2.31 8.77
N ARG A 143 1.49 -1.69 9.29
CA ARG A 143 1.87 -1.76 10.71
C ARG A 143 1.96 -3.20 11.24
N PHE A 144 2.49 -4.10 10.42
CA PHE A 144 2.67 -5.50 10.84
C PHE A 144 3.70 -5.64 11.98
N LEU A 145 4.58 -4.65 12.11
CA LEU A 145 5.42 -4.36 13.27
C LEU A 145 5.40 -2.85 13.55
N PRO A 146 5.85 -2.37 14.72
CA PRO A 146 5.99 -0.95 14.97
C PRO A 146 6.77 -0.24 13.86
N GLY A 147 6.24 0.85 13.32
CA GLY A 147 6.87 1.65 12.27
C GLY A 147 7.19 0.91 10.98
N THR A 148 6.51 -0.20 10.67
CA THR A 148 6.76 -0.97 9.44
C THR A 148 5.50 -1.29 8.67
N ASP A 149 5.57 -1.08 7.36
CA ASP A 149 4.55 -1.47 6.40
C ASP A 149 5.16 -2.44 5.36
N TRP A 150 4.35 -3.35 4.85
CA TRP A 150 4.71 -4.17 3.71
C TRP A 150 4.01 -3.68 2.44
N ARG A 151 4.76 -3.63 1.34
CA ARG A 151 4.24 -3.31 0.01
C ARG A 151 4.50 -4.49 -0.91
N GLY A 152 3.46 -5.27 -1.18
CA GLY A 152 3.44 -6.41 -2.08
C GLY A 152 2.45 -6.22 -3.22
N ILE A 153 1.69 -7.26 -3.59
CA ILE A 153 0.74 -7.23 -4.71
C ILE A 153 -0.28 -6.10 -4.54
N GLY A 154 -0.42 -5.29 -5.59
CA GLY A 154 -1.34 -4.14 -5.63
C GLY A 154 -0.86 -2.92 -4.85
N GLY A 155 0.37 -2.95 -4.34
CA GLY A 155 1.04 -1.83 -3.72
C GLY A 155 1.95 -1.07 -4.68
N TYR A 156 2.53 0.01 -4.18
CA TYR A 156 3.60 0.74 -4.85
C TYR A 156 4.44 1.50 -3.84
N VAL A 157 5.62 1.90 -4.26
CA VAL A 157 6.51 2.80 -3.52
C VAL A 157 6.99 3.94 -4.40
N VAL A 158 7.45 5.01 -3.76
CA VAL A 158 8.15 6.10 -4.47
C VAL A 158 9.58 5.68 -4.70
N LEU A 159 10.02 5.69 -5.97
CA LEU A 159 11.35 5.23 -6.37
C LEU A 159 12.35 6.40 -6.46
N PRO A 160 13.64 6.15 -6.18
CA PRO A 160 14.70 7.10 -6.48
C PRO A 160 14.74 7.49 -7.98
N PRO A 161 15.10 8.72 -8.33
CA PRO A 161 15.54 9.84 -7.48
C PRO A 161 14.42 10.83 -7.15
N SER A 162 13.20 10.38 -7.00
CA SER A 162 12.02 11.20 -6.70
C SER A 162 12.24 12.14 -5.52
N LEU A 163 11.51 13.26 -5.50
CA LEU A 163 11.58 14.26 -4.44
C LEU A 163 10.50 14.03 -3.39
N HIS A 164 10.85 14.06 -2.12
CA HIS A 164 9.91 14.03 -1.01
C HIS A 164 9.49 15.44 -0.60
N ALA A 165 8.36 15.58 0.09
CA ALA A 165 7.83 16.86 0.55
C ALA A 165 8.76 17.58 1.56
N SER A 166 9.69 16.87 2.20
CA SER A 166 10.76 17.44 3.03
C SER A 166 11.84 18.17 2.23
N GLY A 167 11.83 18.11 0.91
CA GLY A 167 12.91 18.60 0.06
C GLY A 167 14.05 17.59 -0.15
N THR A 168 14.03 16.43 0.53
CA THR A 168 15.03 15.37 0.39
C THR A 168 14.62 14.39 -0.71
N ARG A 169 15.60 13.89 -1.48
CA ARG A 169 15.34 12.88 -2.51
C ARG A 169 15.42 11.45 -1.93
N TYR A 170 14.61 10.58 -2.51
CA TYR A 170 14.80 9.15 -2.36
C TYR A 170 16.15 8.75 -2.97
N ALA A 171 16.95 7.96 -2.27
CA ALA A 171 18.31 7.62 -2.69
C ALA A 171 18.60 6.12 -2.51
N VAL A 172 19.19 5.52 -3.54
CA VAL A 172 19.73 4.16 -3.42
C VAL A 172 20.99 4.20 -2.54
N ILE A 173 20.92 3.55 -1.40
CA ILE A 173 22.04 3.47 -0.44
C ILE A 173 22.85 2.20 -0.67
N ARG A 174 22.18 1.10 -1.01
CA ARG A 174 22.83 -0.17 -1.33
C ARG A 174 22.14 -0.82 -2.52
N ARG A 175 22.94 -1.17 -3.52
CA ARG A 175 22.54 -2.04 -4.62
C ARG A 175 22.80 -3.49 -4.23
N GLY A 176 22.14 -4.43 -4.85
CA GLY A 176 22.35 -5.86 -4.62
C GLY A 176 21.26 -6.68 -5.32
N GLU A 177 21.37 -7.98 -5.20
CA GLU A 177 20.36 -8.90 -5.68
C GLU A 177 19.19 -8.95 -4.72
N LEU A 178 17.98 -9.12 -5.28
CA LEU A 178 16.79 -9.36 -4.48
C LEU A 178 16.89 -10.75 -3.85
N THR A 179 16.84 -10.81 -2.53
CA THR A 179 16.84 -12.06 -1.78
C THR A 179 15.42 -12.44 -1.38
N ALA A 180 15.19 -13.71 -1.08
CA ALA A 180 13.97 -14.14 -0.43
C ALA A 180 13.81 -13.44 0.92
N VAL A 181 12.57 -13.22 1.33
CA VAL A 181 12.26 -12.67 2.66
C VAL A 181 12.74 -13.63 3.74
N PRO A 182 13.50 -13.20 4.76
CA PRO A 182 13.89 -14.06 5.87
C PRO A 182 12.68 -14.70 6.55
N ALA A 183 12.82 -15.97 6.96
CA ALA A 183 11.72 -16.73 7.54
C ALA A 183 11.10 -16.03 8.77
N ALA A 184 11.90 -15.41 9.62
CA ALA A 184 11.42 -14.67 10.78
C ALA A 184 10.58 -13.43 10.38
N LEU A 185 11.00 -12.70 9.33
CA LEU A 185 10.25 -11.55 8.81
C LEU A 185 8.96 -12.01 8.12
N LEU A 186 9.02 -13.11 7.35
CA LEU A 186 7.85 -13.69 6.71
C LEU A 186 6.81 -14.17 7.73
N ALA A 187 7.26 -14.78 8.83
CA ALA A 187 6.37 -15.19 9.93
C ALA A 187 5.67 -13.98 10.59
N ALA A 188 6.36 -12.86 10.74
CA ALA A 188 5.75 -11.63 11.24
C ALA A 188 4.71 -11.03 10.28
N LEU A 189 4.94 -11.17 8.96
CA LEU A 189 4.01 -10.73 7.92
C LEU A 189 2.75 -11.61 7.83
N THR A 190 2.89 -12.89 8.15
CA THR A 190 1.83 -13.89 8.10
C THR A 190 1.62 -14.52 9.48
N PRO A 191 1.16 -13.72 10.48
CA PRO A 191 0.91 -14.29 11.79
C PRO A 191 -0.02 -15.49 11.65
N PRO A 192 0.24 -16.59 12.37
CA PRO A 192 -0.64 -17.74 12.34
C PRO A 192 -2.07 -17.28 12.62
N ALA A 193 -3.03 -17.81 11.86
CA ALA A 193 -4.43 -17.56 12.16
C ALA A 193 -4.63 -17.82 13.66
N PRO A 194 -5.30 -16.92 14.40
CA PRO A 194 -5.59 -17.17 15.80
C PRO A 194 -6.18 -18.57 15.89
N ALA A 195 -5.61 -19.42 16.76
CA ALA A 195 -6.11 -20.77 16.95
C ALA A 195 -7.62 -20.69 17.06
N PRO A 196 -8.40 -21.53 16.36
CA PRO A 196 -9.84 -21.51 16.49
C PRO A 196 -10.12 -21.52 18.00
N PRO A 197 -10.92 -20.61 18.53
CA PRO A 197 -11.20 -20.59 19.97
C PRO A 197 -11.61 -22.02 20.29
N GLY A 198 -10.81 -22.69 21.16
CA GLY A 198 -10.97 -24.11 21.46
C GLY A 198 -12.45 -24.33 21.70
N ALA A 199 -13.05 -25.36 21.09
CA ALA A 199 -14.47 -25.60 20.93
C ALA A 199 -15.27 -25.32 22.22
N ARG A 200 -15.39 -24.05 22.55
CA ARG A 200 -16.46 -23.57 23.40
C ARG A 200 -17.70 -23.71 22.56
N ALA A 201 -18.59 -24.61 22.99
CA ALA A 201 -19.90 -24.76 22.38
C ALA A 201 -20.41 -23.36 22.03
N HIS A 202 -20.44 -23.04 20.71
CA HIS A 202 -21.06 -21.81 20.25
C HIS A 202 -22.54 -21.95 20.60
N THR A 203 -22.95 -21.38 21.72
CA THR A 203 -24.35 -21.04 21.90
C THR A 203 -24.69 -20.14 20.72
N PRO A 204 -25.64 -20.49 19.84
CA PRO A 204 -26.00 -19.65 18.74
C PRO A 204 -26.39 -18.30 19.34
N VAL A 205 -25.61 -17.25 19.05
CA VAL A 205 -26.03 -15.89 19.41
C VAL A 205 -27.33 -15.69 18.66
N ALA A 206 -28.42 -15.58 19.42
CA ALA A 206 -29.73 -15.33 18.85
C ALA A 206 -29.57 -14.21 17.83
N ARG A 207 -29.98 -14.46 16.57
CA ARG A 207 -30.02 -13.46 15.52
C ARG A 207 -30.69 -12.22 16.09
N LEU A 208 -29.94 -11.17 16.38
CA LEU A 208 -30.53 -9.86 16.60
C LEU A 208 -31.18 -9.50 15.27
N SER A 209 -32.47 -9.81 15.16
CA SER A 209 -33.25 -9.65 13.95
C SER A 209 -33.14 -8.19 13.50
N GLY A 210 -32.44 -7.94 12.37
CA GLY A 210 -32.30 -6.64 11.74
C GLY A 210 -30.91 -5.99 11.75
N TYR A 211 -29.94 -6.38 12.59
CA TYR A 211 -28.64 -5.71 12.61
C TYR A 211 -27.80 -6.00 11.36
N GLY A 212 -27.73 -7.26 10.94
CA GLY A 212 -26.96 -7.65 9.76
C GLY A 212 -27.43 -6.95 8.48
N PRO A 213 -28.72 -7.05 8.10
CA PRO A 213 -29.29 -6.35 6.95
C PRO A 213 -29.10 -4.82 7.02
N ALA A 214 -29.34 -4.20 8.17
CA ALA A 214 -29.15 -2.75 8.33
C ALA A 214 -27.68 -2.32 8.25
N ALA A 215 -26.74 -3.18 8.64
CA ALA A 215 -25.31 -2.94 8.46
C ALA A 215 -24.90 -3.07 6.99
N LEU A 216 -25.47 -4.07 6.27
CA LEU A 216 -25.24 -4.28 4.84
C LEU A 216 -25.68 -3.05 4.03
N ASP A 217 -26.89 -2.53 4.29
CA ASP A 217 -27.40 -1.34 3.59
C ASP A 217 -26.51 -0.12 3.85
N ARG A 218 -26.15 0.17 5.11
CA ARG A 218 -25.28 1.31 5.42
C ARG A 218 -23.91 1.24 4.76
N GLU A 219 -23.28 0.07 4.75
CA GLU A 219 -21.98 -0.11 4.10
C GLU A 219 -22.11 0.04 2.57
N ALA A 220 -23.17 -0.50 1.96
CA ALA A 220 -23.43 -0.36 0.54
C ALA A 220 -23.68 1.10 0.14
N ASP A 221 -24.51 1.83 0.90
CA ASP A 221 -24.78 3.26 0.65
C ASP A 221 -23.51 4.10 0.78
N THR A 222 -22.63 3.77 1.76
CA THR A 222 -21.33 4.40 1.92
C THR A 222 -20.45 4.18 0.69
N VAL A 223 -20.42 2.96 0.14
CA VAL A 223 -19.66 2.64 -1.07
C VAL A 223 -20.24 3.41 -2.27
N ALA A 224 -21.55 3.35 -2.51
CA ALA A 224 -22.19 3.99 -3.64
C ALA A 224 -22.01 5.52 -3.66
N SER A 225 -22.00 6.16 -2.49
CA SER A 225 -21.80 7.60 -2.35
C SER A 225 -20.34 8.06 -2.39
N THR A 226 -19.38 7.13 -2.32
CA THR A 226 -17.95 7.45 -2.28
C THR A 226 -17.45 7.90 -3.66
N ARG A 227 -16.89 9.10 -3.76
CA ARG A 227 -16.33 9.66 -5.00
C ARG A 227 -14.85 9.43 -5.16
N GLU A 228 -14.10 9.44 -4.08
CA GLU A 228 -12.65 9.22 -4.05
C GLU A 228 -12.28 8.02 -3.19
N GLY A 229 -11.25 7.26 -3.59
CA GLY A 229 -10.84 6.06 -2.85
C GLY A 229 -11.87 4.93 -2.84
N ARG A 230 -12.73 4.85 -3.87
CA ARG A 230 -13.84 3.90 -4.02
C ARG A 230 -13.45 2.45 -3.75
N ASN A 231 -12.33 2.01 -4.30
CA ASN A 231 -11.83 0.65 -4.07
C ASN A 231 -11.47 0.38 -2.59
N ASN A 232 -10.91 1.36 -1.89
CA ASN A 232 -10.60 1.24 -0.46
C ASN A 232 -11.88 1.26 0.40
N ALA A 233 -12.88 2.06 0.02
CA ALA A 233 -14.18 2.07 0.70
C ALA A 233 -14.87 0.71 0.55
N LEU A 234 -14.89 0.16 -0.66
CA LEU A 234 -15.45 -1.16 -0.95
C LEU A 234 -14.74 -2.28 -0.18
N ASN A 235 -13.40 -2.29 -0.19
CA ASN A 235 -12.63 -3.31 0.54
C ASN A 235 -12.89 -3.24 2.05
N ARG A 236 -12.99 -2.04 2.62
CA ARG A 236 -13.33 -1.84 4.05
C ARG A 236 -14.75 -2.28 4.36
N ALA A 237 -15.73 -1.96 3.51
CA ALA A 237 -17.12 -2.41 3.66
C ALA A 237 -17.18 -3.95 3.64
N ALA A 238 -16.52 -4.59 2.66
CA ALA A 238 -16.41 -6.04 2.58
C ALA A 238 -15.76 -6.65 3.83
N PHE A 239 -14.69 -6.04 4.36
CA PHE A 239 -14.07 -6.48 5.61
C PHE A 239 -15.06 -6.42 6.79
N ASN A 240 -15.76 -5.29 6.97
CA ASN A 240 -16.71 -5.11 8.07
C ASN A 240 -17.86 -6.13 7.99
N LEU A 241 -18.37 -6.39 6.79
CA LEU A 241 -19.45 -7.34 6.57
C LEU A 241 -18.97 -8.79 6.65
N GLY A 242 -17.73 -9.09 6.25
CA GLY A 242 -17.10 -10.39 6.46
C GLY A 242 -17.07 -10.81 7.93
N GLN A 243 -16.90 -9.88 8.85
CA GLN A 243 -16.99 -10.13 10.30
C GLN A 243 -18.42 -10.55 10.72
N LEU A 244 -19.45 -10.04 10.06
CA LEU A 244 -20.85 -10.38 10.33
C LEU A 244 -21.24 -11.72 9.68
N ILE A 245 -20.66 -12.06 8.54
CA ILE A 245 -20.79 -13.40 7.94
C ILE A 245 -20.21 -14.45 8.90
N ALA A 246 -19.02 -14.22 9.42
CA ALA A 246 -18.40 -15.11 10.40
C ALA A 246 -19.22 -15.25 11.71
N ALA A 247 -20.04 -14.23 12.04
CA ALA A 247 -20.97 -14.26 13.16
C ALA A 247 -22.36 -14.86 12.79
N GLY A 248 -22.54 -15.34 11.56
CA GLY A 248 -23.80 -15.96 11.08
C GLY A 248 -24.97 -15.00 10.88
N GLN A 249 -24.71 -13.69 10.77
CA GLN A 249 -25.75 -12.66 10.61
C GLN A 249 -26.08 -12.33 9.15
N LEU A 250 -25.19 -12.63 8.24
CA LEU A 250 -25.31 -12.43 6.81
C LEU A 250 -24.74 -13.64 6.06
N THR A 251 -25.16 -13.85 4.82
CA THR A 251 -24.54 -14.78 3.89
C THR A 251 -23.54 -14.06 2.99
N GLU A 252 -22.55 -14.81 2.50
CA GLU A 252 -21.55 -14.25 1.57
C GLU A 252 -22.20 -13.79 0.27
N ALA A 253 -23.20 -14.53 -0.22
CA ALA A 253 -23.91 -14.19 -1.44
C ALA A 253 -24.64 -12.84 -1.32
N GLU A 254 -25.44 -12.63 -0.25
CA GLU A 254 -26.14 -11.36 -0.01
C GLU A 254 -25.17 -10.17 0.02
N VAL A 255 -24.03 -10.34 0.68
CA VAL A 255 -23.03 -9.28 0.80
C VAL A 255 -22.33 -9.02 -0.54
N ALA A 256 -21.96 -10.08 -1.27
CA ALA A 256 -21.29 -9.95 -2.56
C ALA A 256 -22.20 -9.24 -3.58
N ASP A 257 -23.46 -9.65 -3.69
CA ASP A 257 -24.42 -9.07 -4.64
C ASP A 257 -24.66 -7.58 -4.32
N ARG A 258 -24.93 -7.26 -3.06
CA ARG A 258 -25.25 -5.88 -2.65
C ARG A 258 -24.06 -4.93 -2.78
N LEU A 259 -22.83 -5.39 -2.42
CA LEU A 259 -21.62 -4.60 -2.57
C LEU A 259 -21.20 -4.45 -4.04
N THR A 260 -21.44 -5.45 -4.89
CA THR A 260 -21.17 -5.34 -6.33
C THR A 260 -22.04 -4.26 -6.96
N ALA A 261 -23.33 -4.26 -6.69
CA ALA A 261 -24.23 -3.21 -7.16
C ALA A 261 -23.75 -1.81 -6.72
N ALA A 262 -23.46 -1.62 -5.42
CA ALA A 262 -22.96 -0.35 -4.89
C ALA A 262 -21.61 0.08 -5.51
N ALA A 263 -20.73 -0.86 -5.83
CA ALA A 263 -19.46 -0.60 -6.46
C ALA A 263 -19.62 -0.13 -7.91
N LEU A 264 -20.54 -0.74 -8.67
CA LEU A 264 -20.88 -0.31 -10.04
C LEU A 264 -21.51 1.08 -10.04
N ASP A 265 -22.42 1.38 -9.11
CA ASP A 265 -23.01 2.71 -8.92
C ASP A 265 -21.93 3.77 -8.59
N ALA A 266 -20.92 3.40 -7.81
CA ALA A 266 -19.77 4.24 -7.54
C ALA A 266 -18.82 4.39 -8.75
N GLY A 267 -19.03 3.62 -9.85
CA GLY A 267 -18.22 3.67 -11.08
C GLY A 267 -16.94 2.82 -11.02
N LEU A 268 -16.91 1.77 -10.23
CA LEU A 268 -15.92 0.69 -10.33
C LEU A 268 -16.33 -0.30 -11.41
N THR A 269 -15.37 -1.00 -12.01
CA THR A 269 -15.66 -2.11 -12.92
C THR A 269 -16.00 -3.38 -12.13
N GLU A 270 -16.74 -4.32 -12.73
CA GLU A 270 -17.05 -5.62 -12.12
C GLU A 270 -15.78 -6.34 -11.63
N ARG A 271 -14.70 -6.28 -12.41
CA ARG A 271 -13.42 -6.91 -12.07
C ARG A 271 -12.75 -6.28 -10.85
N GLU A 272 -12.82 -4.96 -10.71
CA GLU A 272 -12.32 -4.24 -9.53
C GLU A 272 -13.18 -4.57 -8.31
N ALA A 273 -14.50 -4.55 -8.48
CA ALA A 273 -15.46 -4.88 -7.43
C ALA A 273 -15.23 -6.31 -6.90
N ALA A 274 -15.20 -7.30 -7.78
CA ALA A 274 -14.99 -8.70 -7.39
C ALA A 274 -13.69 -8.91 -6.59
N ARG A 275 -12.58 -8.29 -7.01
CA ARG A 275 -11.30 -8.40 -6.30
C ARG A 275 -11.32 -7.75 -4.93
N ALA A 276 -11.88 -6.55 -4.82
CA ALA A 276 -11.94 -5.81 -3.56
C ALA A 276 -12.87 -6.51 -2.55
N ILE A 277 -14.02 -7.02 -3.02
CA ILE A 277 -14.98 -7.77 -2.21
C ILE A 277 -14.34 -9.07 -1.70
N ALA A 278 -13.80 -9.90 -2.58
CA ALA A 278 -13.17 -11.17 -2.20
C ALA A 278 -12.05 -10.97 -1.17
N SER A 279 -11.18 -9.98 -1.39
CA SER A 279 -10.10 -9.63 -0.47
C SER A 279 -10.64 -9.19 0.90
N GLY A 280 -11.61 -8.28 0.92
CA GLY A 280 -12.20 -7.76 2.14
C GLY A 280 -12.96 -8.84 2.93
N LEU A 281 -13.80 -9.65 2.27
CA LEU A 281 -14.55 -10.73 2.90
C LEU A 281 -13.62 -11.77 3.53
N THR A 282 -12.62 -12.23 2.78
CA THR A 282 -11.64 -13.21 3.29
C THR A 282 -10.92 -12.68 4.54
N ALA A 283 -10.52 -11.42 4.54
CA ALA A 283 -9.88 -10.80 5.69
C ALA A 283 -10.86 -10.63 6.87
N GLY A 284 -12.10 -10.17 6.60
CA GLY A 284 -13.11 -9.94 7.62
C GLY A 284 -13.56 -11.23 8.34
N GLN A 285 -13.76 -12.31 7.58
CA GLN A 285 -14.17 -13.62 8.13
C GLN A 285 -13.14 -14.23 9.09
N ARG A 286 -11.85 -13.87 8.93
CA ARG A 286 -10.79 -14.27 9.88
C ARG A 286 -10.81 -13.52 11.19
N HIS A 287 -11.62 -12.44 11.30
CA HIS A 287 -11.72 -11.59 12.47
C HIS A 287 -13.18 -11.39 12.91
N PRO A 288 -13.89 -12.45 13.37
CA PRO A 288 -15.30 -12.34 13.75
C PRO A 288 -15.51 -11.31 14.86
N ARG A 289 -16.56 -10.50 14.74
CA ARG A 289 -16.94 -9.56 15.80
C ARG A 289 -17.47 -10.36 17.02
N THR A 290 -16.81 -10.21 18.15
CA THR A 290 -17.36 -10.63 19.46
C THR A 290 -18.38 -9.59 19.92
N ALA A 291 -19.61 -10.01 20.19
CA ALA A 291 -20.62 -9.15 20.80
C ALA A 291 -20.11 -8.71 22.19
N ARG A 292 -19.93 -7.40 22.41
CA ARG A 292 -19.75 -6.87 23.76
C ARG A 292 -21.12 -6.98 24.47
N THR A 293 -21.25 -7.95 25.35
CA THR A 293 -22.33 -7.96 26.32
C THR A 293 -22.11 -6.79 27.27
N THR A 294 -22.84 -5.69 27.09
CA THR A 294 -23.01 -4.69 28.12
C THR A 294 -23.92 -5.33 29.17
N GLY A 295 -23.33 -5.97 30.15
CA GLY A 295 -24.03 -6.38 31.36
C GLY A 295 -24.45 -5.13 32.11
N ARG A 296 -25.73 -4.80 32.04
CA ARG A 296 -26.38 -3.87 32.95
C ARG A 296 -26.71 -4.72 34.18
N ALA A 297 -25.84 -4.61 35.21
CA ALA A 297 -26.22 -5.10 36.52
C ALA A 297 -27.40 -4.30 37.08
N ALA A 298 -28.43 -5.00 37.49
CA ALA A 298 -29.55 -4.45 38.22
C ALA A 298 -29.17 -4.22 39.69
#